data_8b3558c13dc4d7fa0a060d244b890d53
#
_entry.id   8b3558c13dc4d7fa0a060d244b890d53
#
_cell.length_a   1.000
_cell.length_b   1.000
_cell.length_c   1.000
_cell.angle_alpha   90.00
_cell.angle_beta   90.00
_cell.angle_gamma   90.00
#
_symmetry.space_group_name_H-M   'P 1'
#
loop_
_entity.id
_entity.type
_entity.pdbx_description
1 polymer ?
#
loop_
_entity_poly.entity_id
_entity_poly.type
_entity_poly.pdbx_seq_one_letter_code
_entity_poly.pdbx_strand_id
1 'polypeptide(L)'
;MRQTKPSGNEIKHILQNRVMVLDGAMGTMIQRHTLEEEDFRGERFKDHTHSLKGNNDLLSLTRPDIIKEIHSLYFEAGADIAETNTFSSTQIAQADYALESAVYDLYLASARLAREAADEYTAMQPDKPRFVAGSIGPTNRTASLSPDVNDPGYRAVTFDQLRVNYAEQVKALIEGGVDILLVETVFDTLNAKAALFAIDEVFDELNLELPIMVSGTITDASGRTLSGQTTEAFLISLEHVPLLSIGLNCALGASQLRPYLKILGEKAPFAVSAHPNAGLPNEFGEYDQTPEEMAAEVSEFLEAGFLNIVGGCCGTTPDHIQALAEAAKKAKPRTGFVARTEVINAKTY
;
A
#
# COMPACT_ATOMS: atom_id res chain seq x y z
N MET A 1 0.72 -26.45 -8.92
CA MET A 1 0.82 -25.60 -7.73
C MET A 1 1.74 -24.44 -8.07
N ARG A 2 1.32 -23.20 -7.80
CA ARG A 2 2.14 -22.02 -8.01
C ARG A 2 3.38 -22.06 -7.09
N GLN A 3 4.49 -21.49 -7.53
CA GLN A 3 5.71 -21.42 -6.72
C GLN A 3 5.63 -20.18 -5.80
N THR A 4 5.84 -20.39 -4.51
CA THR A 4 5.93 -19.26 -3.56
C THR A 4 7.38 -18.76 -3.50
N LYS A 5 7.57 -17.44 -3.58
CA LYS A 5 8.90 -16.84 -3.33
C LYS A 5 9.39 -17.19 -1.91
N PRO A 6 10.69 -17.45 -1.70
CA PRO A 6 11.24 -17.72 -0.36
C PRO A 6 10.91 -16.62 0.66
N SER A 7 10.98 -15.34 0.25
CA SER A 7 10.61 -14.20 1.08
C SER A 7 9.16 -14.26 1.61
N GLY A 8 8.22 -14.83 0.86
CA GLY A 8 6.84 -14.97 1.32
C GLY A 8 6.68 -15.91 2.53
N ASN A 9 7.49 -16.97 2.63
CA ASN A 9 7.49 -17.84 3.78
C ASN A 9 8.19 -17.19 4.98
N GLU A 10 9.26 -16.45 4.72
CA GLU A 10 9.98 -15.69 5.74
C GLU A 10 9.10 -14.60 6.37
N ILE A 11 8.37 -13.83 5.58
CA ILE A 11 7.41 -12.82 6.05
C ILE A 11 6.36 -13.47 6.96
N LYS A 12 5.77 -14.59 6.54
CA LYS A 12 4.78 -15.32 7.35
C LYS A 12 5.36 -15.79 8.69
N HIS A 13 6.60 -16.26 8.67
CA HIS A 13 7.29 -16.67 9.90
C HIS A 13 7.55 -15.47 10.84
N ILE A 14 8.00 -14.35 10.30
CA ILE A 14 8.23 -13.12 11.09
C ILE A 14 6.94 -12.64 11.75
N LEU A 15 5.83 -12.59 11.00
CA LEU A 15 4.52 -12.13 11.50
C LEU A 15 3.96 -12.98 12.65
N GLN A 16 4.38 -14.25 12.77
CA GLN A 16 3.98 -15.09 13.89
C GLN A 16 4.76 -14.76 15.17
N ASN A 17 5.93 -14.14 15.05
CA ASN A 17 6.86 -13.95 16.16
C ASN A 17 6.97 -12.51 16.63
N ARG A 18 6.75 -11.53 15.73
CA ARG A 18 6.80 -10.10 16.05
C ARG A 18 5.91 -9.27 15.14
N VAL A 19 5.59 -8.08 15.59
CA VAL A 19 4.98 -7.06 14.75
C VAL A 19 6.00 -6.58 13.72
N MET A 20 5.56 -6.42 12.45
CA MET A 20 6.37 -5.83 11.39
C MET A 20 6.01 -4.35 11.21
N VAL A 21 6.98 -3.60 10.73
CA VAL A 21 6.86 -2.15 10.51
C VAL A 21 6.91 -1.87 9.00
N LEU A 22 5.85 -1.29 8.48
CA LEU A 22 5.79 -0.72 7.13
C LEU A 22 6.36 0.70 7.19
N ASP A 23 6.80 1.21 6.07
CA ASP A 23 7.32 2.58 5.96
C ASP A 23 6.23 3.66 6.13
N GLY A 24 6.55 4.88 5.77
CA GLY A 24 5.68 6.05 5.87
C GLY A 24 5.47 6.73 4.52
N ALA A 25 4.92 7.94 4.57
CA ALA A 25 4.45 8.67 3.41
C ALA A 25 5.56 9.08 2.44
N MET A 26 5.62 8.45 1.27
CA MET A 26 6.50 8.85 0.17
C MET A 26 6.22 10.32 -0.25
N GLY A 27 4.95 10.68 -0.46
CA GLY A 27 4.58 12.03 -0.88
C GLY A 27 4.99 13.13 0.12
N THR A 28 4.85 12.89 1.43
CA THR A 28 5.31 13.81 2.48
C THR A 28 6.81 14.05 2.42
N MET A 29 7.59 13.00 2.15
CA MET A 29 9.04 13.12 2.03
C MET A 29 9.46 13.83 0.74
N ILE A 30 8.80 13.55 -0.39
CA ILE A 30 9.04 14.24 -1.67
C ILE A 30 8.79 15.76 -1.51
N GLN A 31 7.73 16.17 -0.81
CA GLN A 31 7.42 17.59 -0.61
C GLN A 31 8.54 18.36 0.09
N ARG A 32 9.39 17.71 0.88
CA ARG A 32 10.54 18.36 1.55
C ARG A 32 11.65 18.80 0.58
N HIS A 33 11.68 18.23 -0.62
CA HIS A 33 12.69 18.57 -1.64
C HIS A 33 12.34 19.82 -2.46
N THR A 34 11.14 20.39 -2.32
CA THR A 34 10.71 21.62 -3.01
C THR A 34 10.96 21.54 -4.52
N LEU A 35 10.52 20.45 -5.16
CA LEU A 35 10.76 20.16 -6.57
C LEU A 35 9.95 21.06 -7.50
N GLU A 36 10.56 21.44 -8.63
CA GLU A 36 9.94 22.23 -9.68
C GLU A 36 9.64 21.38 -10.93
N GLU A 37 8.98 21.98 -11.92
CA GLU A 37 8.55 21.28 -13.15
C GLU A 37 9.72 20.56 -13.85
N GLU A 38 10.91 21.17 -13.84
CA GLU A 38 12.12 20.63 -14.46
C GLU A 38 12.59 19.33 -13.80
N ASP A 39 12.39 19.18 -12.49
CA ASP A 39 12.72 17.94 -11.76
C ASP A 39 11.81 16.81 -12.18
N PHE A 40 10.50 17.11 -12.36
CA PHE A 40 9.52 16.12 -12.82
C PHE A 40 9.74 15.74 -14.29
N ARG A 41 10.24 16.64 -15.13
CA ARG A 41 10.55 16.34 -16.53
C ARG A 41 11.85 15.54 -16.68
N GLY A 42 12.87 15.92 -15.95
CA GLY A 42 14.22 15.41 -16.19
C GLY A 42 14.61 15.52 -17.66
N GLU A 43 15.63 14.78 -18.09
CA GLU A 43 16.01 14.72 -19.52
C GLU A 43 15.01 13.95 -20.38
N ARG A 44 14.37 12.92 -19.80
CA ARG A 44 13.49 12.00 -20.55
C ARG A 44 12.23 12.67 -21.08
N PHE A 45 11.66 13.61 -20.33
CA PHE A 45 10.39 14.25 -20.64
C PHE A 45 10.51 15.77 -20.84
N LYS A 46 11.70 16.28 -21.15
CA LYS A 46 11.97 17.71 -21.30
C LYS A 46 11.07 18.41 -22.32
N ASP A 47 10.72 17.71 -23.39
CA ASP A 47 9.88 18.23 -24.48
C ASP A 47 8.38 17.82 -24.33
N HIS A 48 8.00 17.26 -23.17
CA HIS A 48 6.63 16.82 -22.94
C HIS A 48 5.65 18.00 -22.91
N THR A 49 4.45 17.83 -23.50
CA THR A 49 3.52 18.94 -23.74
C THR A 49 2.67 19.31 -22.53
N HIS A 50 2.47 18.37 -21.61
CA HIS A 50 1.68 18.58 -20.38
C HIS A 50 2.58 18.96 -19.21
N SER A 51 2.03 19.67 -18.21
CA SER A 51 2.72 19.87 -16.94
C SER A 51 2.81 18.53 -16.20
N LEU A 52 3.99 18.25 -15.64
CA LEU A 52 4.29 17.02 -14.91
C LEU A 52 4.46 17.26 -13.41
N LYS A 53 4.52 18.53 -12.97
CA LYS A 53 4.64 18.89 -11.55
C LYS A 53 3.49 18.30 -10.75
N GLY A 54 3.83 17.57 -9.69
CA GLY A 54 2.87 16.88 -8.83
C GLY A 54 2.67 15.39 -9.17
N ASN A 55 3.21 14.91 -10.30
CA ASN A 55 3.26 13.48 -10.59
C ASN A 55 4.41 12.80 -9.84
N ASN A 56 4.22 12.57 -8.55
CA ASN A 56 5.25 12.04 -7.66
C ASN A 56 5.81 10.69 -8.10
N ASP A 57 4.97 9.83 -8.67
CA ASP A 57 5.36 8.51 -9.13
C ASP A 57 6.41 8.58 -10.26
N LEU A 58 6.31 9.63 -11.10
CA LEU A 58 7.23 9.87 -12.21
C LEU A 58 8.68 10.08 -11.74
N LEU A 59 8.87 10.56 -10.50
CA LEU A 59 10.20 10.81 -9.93
C LEU A 59 11.06 9.55 -9.84
N SER A 60 10.46 8.37 -9.86
CA SER A 60 11.20 7.11 -9.97
C SER A 60 12.00 7.00 -11.27
N LEU A 61 11.60 7.72 -12.34
CA LEU A 61 12.31 7.80 -13.60
C LEU A 61 13.19 9.05 -13.73
N THR A 62 12.78 10.17 -13.14
CA THR A 62 13.43 11.48 -13.35
C THR A 62 14.32 11.89 -12.19
N ARG A 63 14.02 11.46 -10.96
CA ARG A 63 14.81 11.71 -9.75
C ARG A 63 14.94 10.44 -8.89
N PRO A 64 15.51 9.35 -9.47
CA PRO A 64 15.67 8.08 -8.75
C PRO A 64 16.55 8.23 -7.48
N ASP A 65 17.44 9.22 -7.45
CA ASP A 65 18.25 9.58 -6.29
C ASP A 65 17.38 9.89 -5.06
N ILE A 66 16.37 10.74 -5.23
CA ILE A 66 15.44 11.13 -4.15
C ILE A 66 14.60 9.94 -3.69
N ILE A 67 14.04 9.17 -4.62
CA ILE A 67 13.18 8.04 -4.26
C ILE A 67 13.96 6.97 -3.49
N LYS A 68 15.17 6.63 -3.93
CA LYS A 68 16.03 5.68 -3.22
C LYS A 68 16.45 6.20 -1.84
N GLU A 69 16.79 7.49 -1.73
CA GLU A 69 17.11 8.13 -0.45
C GLU A 69 15.94 7.99 0.54
N ILE A 70 14.70 8.27 0.11
CA ILE A 70 13.52 8.16 0.98
C ILE A 70 13.32 6.72 1.48
N HIS A 71 13.43 5.71 0.62
CA HIS A 71 13.38 4.30 1.05
C HIS A 71 14.47 3.98 2.08
N SER A 72 15.69 4.48 1.86
CA SER A 72 16.82 4.29 2.77
C SER A 72 16.54 4.91 4.14
N LEU A 73 16.03 6.14 4.18
CA LEU A 73 15.66 6.82 5.43
C LEU A 73 14.61 6.05 6.24
N TYR A 74 13.61 5.46 5.58
CA TYR A 74 12.61 4.65 6.25
C TYR A 74 13.18 3.32 6.77
N PHE A 75 14.06 2.65 6.03
CA PHE A 75 14.75 1.46 6.52
C PHE A 75 15.69 1.77 7.69
N GLU A 76 16.37 2.91 7.68
CA GLU A 76 17.19 3.39 8.80
C GLU A 76 16.34 3.64 10.04
N ALA A 77 15.15 4.23 9.87
CA ALA A 77 14.18 4.46 10.93
C ALA A 77 13.60 3.16 11.52
N GLY A 78 13.81 2.04 10.87
CA GLY A 78 13.43 0.72 11.39
C GLY A 78 12.30 0.02 10.67
N ALA A 79 11.86 0.51 9.51
CA ALA A 79 10.91 -0.21 8.66
C ALA A 79 11.43 -1.60 8.28
N ASP A 80 10.55 -2.57 8.22
CA ASP A 80 10.80 -3.91 7.69
C ASP A 80 10.39 -4.01 6.22
N ILE A 81 9.38 -3.23 5.83
CA ILE A 81 8.75 -3.25 4.52
C ILE A 81 8.72 -1.82 3.98
N ALA A 82 9.16 -1.61 2.73
CA ALA A 82 8.99 -0.34 2.02
C ALA A 82 7.99 -0.52 0.87
N GLU A 83 7.10 0.46 0.68
CA GLU A 83 6.17 0.53 -0.43
C GLU A 83 6.83 1.15 -1.66
N THR A 84 6.59 0.59 -2.85
CA THR A 84 7.08 1.20 -4.09
C THR A 84 6.37 2.53 -4.35
N ASN A 85 7.05 3.48 -5.03
CA ASN A 85 6.47 4.76 -5.43
C ASN A 85 5.59 4.59 -6.68
N THR A 86 4.48 3.82 -6.56
CA THR A 86 3.61 3.43 -7.68
C THR A 86 2.11 3.58 -7.38
N PHE A 87 1.78 4.40 -6.39
CA PHE A 87 0.41 4.58 -5.91
C PHE A 87 -0.58 5.01 -7.00
N SER A 88 -0.20 5.97 -7.85
CA SER A 88 -1.02 6.54 -8.92
C SER A 88 -0.50 6.22 -10.32
N SER A 89 0.18 5.10 -10.51
CA SER A 89 0.91 4.81 -11.74
C SER A 89 0.11 4.06 -12.82
N THR A 90 -1.20 3.80 -12.64
CA THR A 90 -1.99 3.11 -13.66
C THR A 90 -2.12 3.95 -14.94
N GLN A 91 -2.27 3.32 -16.11
CA GLN A 91 -2.54 4.04 -17.36
C GLN A 91 -3.74 4.98 -17.22
N ILE A 92 -4.78 4.56 -16.47
CA ILE A 92 -5.98 5.37 -16.20
C ILE A 92 -5.63 6.66 -15.46
N ALA A 93 -4.74 6.62 -14.48
CA ALA A 93 -4.32 7.80 -13.72
C ALA A 93 -3.28 8.63 -14.50
N GLN A 94 -2.34 7.98 -15.17
CA GLN A 94 -1.29 8.63 -15.95
C GLN A 94 -1.78 9.27 -17.26
N ALA A 95 -3.01 8.92 -17.70
CA ALA A 95 -3.67 9.61 -18.81
C ALA A 95 -3.89 11.11 -18.56
N ASP A 96 -4.03 11.53 -17.30
CA ASP A 96 -4.16 12.94 -16.93
C ASP A 96 -2.87 13.74 -17.25
N TYR A 97 -1.75 13.05 -17.37
CA TYR A 97 -0.44 13.59 -17.73
C TYR A 97 0.00 13.22 -19.16
N ALA A 98 -0.82 12.48 -19.93
CA ALA A 98 -0.46 11.91 -21.23
C ALA A 98 0.82 11.05 -21.17
N LEU A 99 0.97 10.23 -20.14
CA LEU A 99 2.13 9.38 -19.84
C LEU A 99 1.82 7.88 -19.86
N GLU A 100 0.73 7.45 -20.47
CA GLU A 100 0.30 6.05 -20.51
C GLU A 100 1.39 5.12 -21.04
N SER A 101 2.18 5.57 -22.01
CA SER A 101 3.27 4.80 -22.62
C SER A 101 4.50 4.63 -21.70
N ALA A 102 4.61 5.39 -20.62
CA ALA A 102 5.73 5.33 -19.68
C ALA A 102 5.43 4.46 -18.45
N VAL A 103 4.19 3.98 -18.30
CA VAL A 103 3.68 3.34 -17.09
C VAL A 103 4.47 2.09 -16.71
N TYR A 104 4.76 1.22 -17.68
CA TYR A 104 5.51 -0.01 -17.40
C TYR A 104 6.92 0.27 -16.86
N ASP A 105 7.65 1.21 -17.51
CA ASP A 105 8.99 1.63 -17.08
C ASP A 105 8.95 2.24 -15.67
N LEU A 106 7.88 2.99 -15.38
CA LEU A 106 7.68 3.63 -14.08
C LEU A 106 7.52 2.58 -12.97
N TYR A 107 6.66 1.58 -13.16
CA TYR A 107 6.49 0.49 -12.21
C TYR A 107 7.81 -0.25 -11.97
N LEU A 108 8.50 -0.60 -13.06
CA LEU A 108 9.74 -1.36 -13.01
C LEU A 108 10.85 -0.58 -12.29
N ALA A 109 11.01 0.70 -12.59
CA ALA A 109 12.00 1.55 -11.96
C ALA A 109 11.71 1.72 -10.45
N SER A 110 10.47 2.03 -10.08
CA SER A 110 10.07 2.15 -8.67
C SER A 110 10.35 0.88 -7.87
N ALA A 111 9.96 -0.28 -8.40
CA ALA A 111 10.20 -1.55 -7.72
C ALA A 111 11.69 -1.85 -7.55
N ARG A 112 12.51 -1.57 -8.56
CA ARG A 112 13.97 -1.75 -8.51
C ARG A 112 14.64 -0.84 -7.50
N LEU A 113 14.25 0.42 -7.41
CA LEU A 113 14.80 1.37 -6.43
C LEU A 113 14.51 0.93 -5.00
N ALA A 114 13.26 0.53 -4.71
CA ALA A 114 12.91 -0.02 -3.40
C ALA A 114 13.67 -1.31 -3.10
N ARG A 115 13.83 -2.21 -4.10
CA ARG A 115 14.59 -3.46 -3.96
C ARG A 115 16.06 -3.21 -3.68
N GLU A 116 16.70 -2.30 -4.40
CA GLU A 116 18.10 -1.92 -4.15
C GLU A 116 18.30 -1.43 -2.71
N ALA A 117 17.45 -0.50 -2.24
CA ALA A 117 17.53 -0.02 -0.86
C ALA A 117 17.31 -1.17 0.14
N ALA A 118 16.33 -2.04 -0.08
CA ALA A 118 16.05 -3.17 0.81
C ALA A 118 17.20 -4.17 0.85
N ASP A 119 17.86 -4.45 -0.28
CA ASP A 119 19.01 -5.36 -0.34
C ASP A 119 20.23 -4.78 0.38
N GLU A 120 20.50 -3.47 0.23
CA GLU A 120 21.57 -2.78 0.94
C GLU A 120 21.38 -2.87 2.46
N TYR A 121 20.16 -2.57 2.96
CA TYR A 121 19.88 -2.62 4.40
C TYR A 121 19.82 -4.06 4.94
N THR A 122 19.39 -5.03 4.15
CA THR A 122 19.47 -6.46 4.52
C THR A 122 20.91 -6.92 4.61
N ALA A 123 21.77 -6.50 3.69
CA ALA A 123 23.19 -6.84 3.74
C ALA A 123 23.91 -6.24 4.97
N MET A 124 23.51 -5.01 5.37
CA MET A 124 24.03 -4.38 6.59
C MET A 124 23.52 -5.04 7.89
N GLN A 125 22.31 -5.57 7.87
CA GLN A 125 21.65 -6.18 9.03
C GLN A 125 20.96 -7.50 8.65
N PRO A 126 21.72 -8.60 8.44
CA PRO A 126 21.17 -9.88 7.96
C PRO A 126 20.10 -10.50 8.88
N ASP A 127 20.16 -10.22 10.17
CA ASP A 127 19.17 -10.70 11.15
C ASP A 127 17.84 -9.91 11.09
N LYS A 128 17.80 -8.84 10.32
CA LYS A 128 16.60 -8.05 10.09
C LYS A 128 16.41 -7.82 8.57
N PRO A 129 15.92 -8.82 7.83
CA PRO A 129 15.70 -8.69 6.39
C PRO A 129 14.67 -7.61 6.08
N ARG A 130 14.85 -6.94 4.95
CA ARG A 130 13.95 -5.91 4.42
C ARG A 130 13.19 -6.42 3.22
N PHE A 131 11.94 -6.03 3.12
CA PHE A 131 11.02 -6.48 2.08
C PHE A 131 10.46 -5.28 1.30
N VAL A 132 9.99 -5.55 0.10
CA VAL A 132 9.37 -4.55 -0.77
C VAL A 132 7.93 -4.93 -1.04
N ALA A 133 7.01 -4.03 -0.73
CA ALA A 133 5.61 -4.12 -1.10
C ALA A 133 5.34 -3.30 -2.36
N GLY A 134 4.89 -3.97 -3.42
CA GLY A 134 4.42 -3.30 -4.62
C GLY A 134 3.10 -2.61 -4.35
N SER A 135 3.12 -1.28 -4.26
CA SER A 135 1.93 -0.45 -4.03
C SER A 135 1.02 -0.44 -5.25
N ILE A 136 -0.24 -0.81 -5.04
CA ILE A 136 -1.33 -0.84 -6.02
C ILE A 136 -2.44 0.05 -5.45
N GLY A 137 -2.36 1.33 -5.73
CA GLY A 137 -3.34 2.31 -5.27
C GLY A 137 -4.65 2.27 -6.05
N PRO A 138 -5.65 3.03 -5.58
CA PRO A 138 -6.90 3.19 -6.31
C PRO A 138 -6.68 4.02 -7.59
N THR A 139 -7.56 3.81 -8.57
CA THR A 139 -7.62 4.72 -9.72
C THR A 139 -8.45 5.96 -9.37
N ASN A 140 -8.26 7.05 -10.13
CA ASN A 140 -9.09 8.25 -10.06
C ASN A 140 -10.52 8.05 -10.62
N ARG A 141 -10.87 6.81 -11.00
CA ARG A 141 -12.20 6.40 -11.49
C ARG A 141 -12.68 5.17 -10.72
N THR A 142 -13.99 5.13 -10.43
CA THR A 142 -14.63 4.04 -9.70
C THR A 142 -15.56 3.24 -10.60
N ALA A 143 -15.60 1.92 -10.39
CA ALA A 143 -16.52 1.04 -11.11
C ALA A 143 -17.89 0.92 -10.42
N SER A 144 -18.01 1.32 -9.14
CA SER A 144 -19.25 1.23 -8.37
C SER A 144 -20.10 2.48 -8.43
N LEU A 145 -19.48 3.66 -8.60
CA LEU A 145 -20.15 4.95 -8.50
C LEU A 145 -20.19 5.68 -9.84
N SER A 146 -21.29 6.38 -10.12
CA SER A 146 -21.35 7.30 -11.24
C SER A 146 -20.70 8.64 -10.86
N PRO A 147 -19.82 9.20 -11.70
CA PRO A 147 -19.36 10.58 -11.54
C PRO A 147 -20.40 11.59 -12.02
N ASP A 148 -21.45 11.15 -12.72
CA ASP A 148 -22.55 12.01 -13.19
C ASP A 148 -23.79 11.81 -12.32
N VAL A 149 -24.18 12.87 -11.59
CA VAL A 149 -25.37 12.88 -10.71
C VAL A 149 -26.66 12.69 -11.50
N ASN A 150 -26.70 13.07 -12.79
CA ASN A 150 -27.88 12.97 -13.64
C ASN A 150 -28.00 11.62 -14.35
N ASP A 151 -26.91 10.85 -14.40
CA ASP A 151 -26.90 9.47 -14.92
C ASP A 151 -26.29 8.51 -13.89
N PRO A 152 -27.07 8.04 -12.90
CA PRO A 152 -26.58 7.13 -11.88
C PRO A 152 -26.17 5.76 -12.41
N GLY A 153 -26.56 5.41 -13.65
CA GLY A 153 -26.14 4.18 -14.33
C GLY A 153 -24.76 4.25 -14.98
N TYR A 154 -24.28 5.45 -15.28
CA TYR A 154 -22.99 5.64 -15.95
C TYR A 154 -21.81 5.18 -15.10
N ARG A 155 -20.79 4.62 -15.73
CA ARG A 155 -19.51 4.27 -15.11
C ARG A 155 -18.36 4.78 -15.98
N ALA A 156 -17.44 5.53 -15.35
CA ALA A 156 -16.28 6.10 -16.04
C ALA A 156 -15.20 5.04 -16.34
N VAL A 157 -15.31 3.87 -15.74
CA VAL A 157 -14.40 2.74 -15.96
C VAL A 157 -15.17 1.42 -15.76
N THR A 158 -14.81 0.39 -16.52
CA THR A 158 -15.35 -0.96 -16.37
C THR A 158 -14.40 -1.83 -15.53
N PHE A 159 -14.93 -2.94 -15.02
CA PHE A 159 -14.14 -3.96 -14.33
C PHE A 159 -12.99 -4.47 -15.23
N ASP A 160 -13.25 -4.78 -16.49
CA ASP A 160 -12.24 -5.30 -17.41
C ASP A 160 -11.14 -4.28 -17.74
N GLN A 161 -11.48 -3.00 -17.83
CA GLN A 161 -10.48 -1.94 -18.00
C GLN A 161 -9.55 -1.84 -16.77
N LEU A 162 -10.12 -1.90 -15.56
CA LEU A 162 -9.35 -1.94 -14.33
C LEU A 162 -8.46 -3.17 -14.27
N ARG A 163 -9.02 -4.36 -14.55
CA ARG A 163 -8.32 -5.64 -14.55
C ARG A 163 -7.08 -5.61 -15.46
N VAL A 164 -7.21 -5.12 -16.68
CA VAL A 164 -6.10 -5.02 -17.63
C VAL A 164 -5.01 -4.08 -17.12
N ASN A 165 -5.40 -2.91 -16.59
CA ASN A 165 -4.45 -1.94 -16.04
C ASN A 165 -3.70 -2.50 -14.83
N TYR A 166 -4.41 -3.14 -13.90
CA TYR A 166 -3.78 -3.76 -12.73
C TYR A 166 -2.90 -4.96 -13.09
N ALA A 167 -3.27 -5.75 -14.11
CA ALA A 167 -2.44 -6.86 -14.56
C ALA A 167 -1.07 -6.39 -15.09
N GLU A 168 -1.02 -5.30 -15.85
CA GLU A 168 0.23 -4.68 -16.30
C GLU A 168 1.09 -4.22 -15.12
N GLN A 169 0.47 -3.52 -14.15
CA GLN A 169 1.14 -3.08 -12.93
C GLN A 169 1.75 -4.24 -12.15
N VAL A 170 0.95 -5.28 -11.90
CA VAL A 170 1.38 -6.47 -11.17
C VAL A 170 2.57 -7.15 -11.84
N LYS A 171 2.54 -7.33 -13.17
CA LYS A 171 3.65 -7.93 -13.92
C LYS A 171 4.94 -7.14 -13.75
N ALA A 172 4.89 -5.84 -13.94
CA ALA A 172 6.07 -4.98 -13.82
C ALA A 172 6.61 -4.92 -12.38
N LEU A 173 5.75 -4.89 -11.37
CA LEU A 173 6.14 -4.94 -9.96
C LEU A 173 6.85 -6.26 -9.63
N ILE A 174 6.31 -7.40 -10.09
CA ILE A 174 6.94 -8.72 -9.90
C ILE A 174 8.30 -8.79 -10.60
N GLU A 175 8.40 -8.31 -11.85
CA GLU A 175 9.66 -8.23 -12.59
C GLU A 175 10.68 -7.34 -11.89
N GLY A 176 10.22 -6.24 -11.27
CA GLY A 176 11.04 -5.33 -10.48
C GLY A 176 11.52 -5.90 -9.14
N GLY A 177 11.01 -7.06 -8.72
CA GLY A 177 11.53 -7.81 -7.59
C GLY A 177 10.79 -7.62 -6.27
N VAL A 178 9.54 -7.12 -6.27
CA VAL A 178 8.75 -7.00 -5.03
C VAL A 178 8.53 -8.34 -4.34
N ASP A 179 8.35 -8.31 -3.03
CA ASP A 179 8.09 -9.48 -2.18
C ASP A 179 6.62 -9.66 -1.84
N ILE A 180 5.87 -8.56 -1.84
CA ILE A 180 4.47 -8.44 -1.45
C ILE A 180 3.75 -7.62 -2.51
N LEU A 181 2.47 -7.88 -2.75
CA LEU A 181 1.58 -6.98 -3.48
C LEU A 181 0.61 -6.34 -2.48
N LEU A 182 0.58 -5.02 -2.42
CA LEU A 182 -0.26 -4.25 -1.51
C LEU A 182 -1.33 -3.48 -2.27
N VAL A 183 -2.57 -3.96 -2.22
CA VAL A 183 -3.74 -3.22 -2.73
C VAL A 183 -4.20 -2.28 -1.62
N GLU A 184 -3.90 -1.00 -1.75
CA GLU A 184 -4.07 -0.05 -0.65
C GLU A 184 -5.09 1.06 -0.94
N THR A 185 -5.48 1.76 0.15
CA THR A 185 -6.39 2.92 0.13
C THR A 185 -7.70 2.60 -0.60
N VAL A 186 -8.18 1.37 -0.38
CA VAL A 186 -9.39 0.87 -1.05
C VAL A 186 -10.60 1.61 -0.51
N PHE A 187 -11.21 2.44 -1.34
CA PHE A 187 -12.48 3.13 -1.08
C PHE A 187 -13.63 2.58 -1.94
N ASP A 188 -13.34 1.77 -2.96
CA ASP A 188 -14.29 1.04 -3.79
C ASP A 188 -13.91 -0.44 -3.84
N THR A 189 -14.76 -1.30 -3.25
CA THR A 189 -14.50 -2.74 -3.18
C THR A 189 -14.57 -3.43 -4.54
N LEU A 190 -15.28 -2.88 -5.53
CA LEU A 190 -15.30 -3.43 -6.89
C LEU A 190 -13.97 -3.19 -7.60
N ASN A 191 -13.36 -1.99 -7.41
CA ASN A 191 -12.01 -1.72 -7.91
C ASN A 191 -10.99 -2.67 -7.26
N ALA A 192 -11.08 -2.89 -5.94
CA ALA A 192 -10.20 -3.84 -5.24
C ALA A 192 -10.36 -5.27 -5.77
N LYS A 193 -11.59 -5.71 -6.05
CA LYS A 193 -11.84 -7.04 -6.67
C LYS A 193 -11.22 -7.15 -8.06
N ALA A 194 -11.24 -6.07 -8.86
CA ALA A 194 -10.57 -6.07 -10.16
C ALA A 194 -9.04 -6.21 -10.02
N ALA A 195 -8.44 -5.54 -9.02
CA ALA A 195 -7.02 -5.67 -8.72
C ALA A 195 -6.67 -7.11 -8.24
N LEU A 196 -7.44 -7.66 -7.31
CA LEU A 196 -7.22 -9.02 -6.80
C LEU A 196 -7.41 -10.09 -7.89
N PHE A 197 -8.38 -9.90 -8.79
CA PHE A 197 -8.59 -10.77 -9.93
C PHE A 197 -7.40 -10.70 -10.91
N ALA A 198 -6.91 -9.50 -11.20
CA ALA A 198 -5.72 -9.30 -12.03
C ALA A 198 -4.46 -9.94 -11.43
N ILE A 199 -4.29 -9.86 -10.11
CA ILE A 199 -3.20 -10.52 -9.38
C ILE A 199 -3.29 -12.05 -9.58
N ASP A 200 -4.47 -12.62 -9.42
CA ASP A 200 -4.68 -14.07 -9.56
C ASP A 200 -4.38 -14.56 -10.99
N GLU A 201 -4.84 -13.82 -12.02
CA GLU A 201 -4.51 -14.10 -13.42
C GLU A 201 -2.99 -14.06 -13.68
N VAL A 202 -2.31 -13.03 -13.18
CA VAL A 202 -0.85 -12.88 -13.36
C VAL A 202 -0.09 -13.98 -12.61
N PHE A 203 -0.55 -14.38 -11.43
CA PHE A 203 0.03 -15.50 -10.71
C PHE A 203 -0.10 -16.82 -11.48
N ASP A 204 -1.24 -17.07 -12.14
CA ASP A 204 -1.41 -18.24 -13.01
C ASP A 204 -0.50 -18.17 -14.24
N GLU A 205 -0.42 -17.01 -14.88
CA GLU A 205 0.44 -16.81 -16.05
C GLU A 205 1.92 -17.04 -15.75
N LEU A 206 2.40 -16.52 -14.60
CA LEU A 206 3.79 -16.63 -14.20
C LEU A 206 4.11 -17.89 -13.40
N ASN A 207 3.10 -18.71 -13.06
CA ASN A 207 3.21 -19.84 -12.14
C ASN A 207 3.91 -19.45 -10.80
N LEU A 208 3.60 -18.28 -10.28
CA LEU A 208 4.19 -17.66 -9.11
C LEU A 208 3.10 -17.18 -8.15
N GLU A 209 3.39 -17.17 -6.85
CA GLU A 209 2.51 -16.59 -5.83
C GLU A 209 3.33 -15.73 -4.87
N LEU A 210 2.87 -14.50 -4.64
CA LEU A 210 3.38 -13.58 -3.63
C LEU A 210 2.31 -13.36 -2.55
N PRO A 211 2.72 -13.02 -1.32
CA PRO A 211 1.82 -12.52 -0.30
C PRO A 211 1.03 -11.30 -0.80
N ILE A 212 -0.26 -11.25 -0.48
CA ILE A 212 -1.14 -10.13 -0.83
C ILE A 212 -1.59 -9.44 0.44
N MET A 213 -1.35 -8.14 0.54
CA MET A 213 -1.91 -7.26 1.56
C MET A 213 -3.05 -6.43 0.94
N VAL A 214 -4.11 -6.20 1.72
CA VAL A 214 -5.18 -5.27 1.33
C VAL A 214 -5.40 -4.27 2.46
N SER A 215 -5.50 -2.99 2.11
CA SER A 215 -5.77 -1.92 3.07
C SER A 215 -6.90 -1.02 2.56
N GLY A 216 -7.97 -0.91 3.35
CA GLY A 216 -9.11 -0.05 3.06
C GLY A 216 -8.97 1.33 3.65
N THR A 217 -9.77 2.25 3.17
CA THR A 217 -9.87 3.59 3.76
C THR A 217 -11.31 3.93 4.13
N ILE A 218 -11.49 4.45 5.35
CA ILE A 218 -12.78 4.93 5.85
C ILE A 218 -12.88 6.40 5.49
N THR A 219 -13.84 6.73 4.64
CA THR A 219 -13.93 8.05 4.01
C THR A 219 -14.88 9.02 4.72
N ASP A 220 -15.66 8.54 5.68
CA ASP A 220 -16.63 9.37 6.38
C ASP A 220 -16.79 9.03 7.86
N ALA A 221 -17.42 9.93 8.60
CA ALA A 221 -17.71 9.78 10.03
C ALA A 221 -18.71 8.64 10.35
N SER A 222 -19.40 8.07 9.34
CA SER A 222 -20.28 6.92 9.52
C SER A 222 -19.52 5.58 9.56
N GLY A 223 -18.22 5.61 9.33
CA GLY A 223 -17.35 4.44 9.34
C GLY A 223 -17.47 3.57 8.10
N ARG A 224 -17.70 4.20 6.95
CA ARG A 224 -17.86 3.53 5.65
C ARG A 224 -16.78 3.93 4.66
N THR A 225 -16.50 3.01 3.73
CA THR A 225 -15.77 3.33 2.51
C THR A 225 -16.64 4.20 1.59
N LEU A 226 -16.05 4.82 0.58
CA LEU A 226 -16.80 5.64 -0.39
C LEU A 226 -17.91 4.84 -1.10
N SER A 227 -17.67 3.56 -1.40
CA SER A 227 -18.69 2.67 -1.98
C SER A 227 -19.71 2.13 -0.96
N GLY A 228 -19.69 2.62 0.28
CA GLY A 228 -20.72 2.41 1.30
C GLY A 228 -20.53 1.21 2.22
N GLN A 229 -19.44 0.44 2.11
CA GLN A 229 -19.16 -0.72 2.95
C GLN A 229 -18.72 -0.29 4.36
N THR A 230 -19.32 -0.91 5.38
CA THR A 230 -18.77 -0.92 6.73
C THR A 230 -17.47 -1.74 6.76
N THR A 231 -16.68 -1.62 7.81
CA THR A 231 -15.45 -2.41 7.98
C THR A 231 -15.71 -3.92 7.89
N GLU A 232 -16.81 -4.40 8.46
CA GLU A 232 -17.19 -5.82 8.37
C GLU A 232 -17.60 -6.22 6.95
N ALA A 233 -18.38 -5.38 6.25
CA ALA A 233 -18.75 -5.63 4.86
C ALA A 233 -17.53 -5.58 3.92
N PHE A 234 -16.57 -4.71 4.20
CA PHE A 234 -15.27 -4.66 3.50
C PHE A 234 -14.51 -5.97 3.69
N LEU A 235 -14.36 -6.46 4.93
CA LEU A 235 -13.73 -7.75 5.23
C LEU A 235 -14.40 -8.90 4.46
N ILE A 236 -15.73 -9.06 4.61
CA ILE A 236 -16.50 -10.13 3.96
C ILE A 236 -16.39 -10.07 2.44
N SER A 237 -16.34 -8.87 1.86
CA SER A 237 -16.22 -8.68 0.42
C SER A 237 -14.92 -9.26 -0.17
N LEU A 238 -13.85 -9.35 0.63
CA LEU A 238 -12.49 -9.65 0.19
C LEU A 238 -11.91 -10.94 0.78
N GLU A 239 -12.53 -11.53 1.81
CA GLU A 239 -12.03 -12.72 2.51
C GLU A 239 -12.00 -14.00 1.67
N HIS A 240 -12.58 -13.98 0.45
CA HIS A 240 -12.50 -15.09 -0.49
C HIS A 240 -11.11 -15.25 -1.11
N VAL A 241 -10.23 -14.24 -0.99
CA VAL A 241 -8.84 -14.29 -1.44
C VAL A 241 -7.94 -14.65 -0.25
N PRO A 242 -6.93 -15.53 -0.41
CA PRO A 242 -5.99 -15.88 0.65
C PRO A 242 -5.00 -14.73 0.91
N LEU A 243 -5.41 -13.74 1.69
CA LEU A 243 -4.60 -12.57 2.01
C LEU A 243 -3.54 -12.89 3.07
N LEU A 244 -2.39 -12.22 2.99
CA LEU A 244 -1.42 -12.12 4.07
C LEU A 244 -1.98 -11.25 5.20
N SER A 245 -2.48 -10.07 4.84
CA SER A 245 -3.10 -9.15 5.79
C SER A 245 -4.26 -8.39 5.18
N ILE A 246 -5.18 -7.96 6.06
CA ILE A 246 -6.20 -6.97 5.78
C ILE A 246 -6.07 -5.84 6.81
N GLY A 247 -6.29 -4.61 6.39
CA GLY A 247 -6.11 -3.47 7.28
C GLY A 247 -6.79 -2.21 6.83
N LEU A 248 -6.42 -1.10 7.47
CA LEU A 248 -6.91 0.24 7.15
C LEU A 248 -5.75 1.23 7.09
N ASN A 249 -5.83 2.18 6.16
CA ASN A 249 -4.88 3.26 6.03
C ASN A 249 -5.54 4.56 5.60
N CYS A 250 -4.83 5.66 5.77
CA CYS A 250 -5.18 6.99 5.29
C CYS A 250 -6.52 7.53 5.86
N ALA A 251 -6.93 8.70 5.38
CA ALA A 251 -8.12 9.49 5.71
C ALA A 251 -8.24 9.88 7.20
N LEU A 252 -7.90 9.00 8.13
CA LEU A 252 -8.05 9.18 9.56
C LEU A 252 -6.69 9.03 10.29
N GLY A 253 -6.56 9.69 11.44
CA GLY A 253 -5.49 9.42 12.40
C GLY A 253 -5.74 8.13 13.18
N ALA A 254 -4.75 7.72 14.00
CA ALA A 254 -4.79 6.47 14.70
C ALA A 254 -6.02 6.36 15.63
N SER A 255 -6.27 7.38 16.45
CA SER A 255 -7.39 7.37 17.40
C SER A 255 -8.75 7.14 16.73
N GLN A 256 -8.99 7.74 15.55
CA GLN A 256 -10.23 7.58 14.81
C GLN A 256 -10.35 6.20 14.14
N LEU A 257 -9.23 5.56 13.78
CA LEU A 257 -9.23 4.20 13.20
C LEU A 257 -9.50 3.10 14.23
N ARG A 258 -9.32 3.38 15.52
CA ARG A 258 -9.41 2.39 16.60
C ARG A 258 -10.65 1.50 16.57
N PRO A 259 -11.90 2.03 16.47
CA PRO A 259 -13.10 1.19 16.48
C PRO A 259 -13.15 0.22 15.29
N TYR A 260 -12.64 0.60 14.14
CA TYR A 260 -12.64 -0.19 12.92
C TYR A 260 -11.55 -1.27 12.95
N LEU A 261 -10.36 -0.91 13.46
CA LEU A 261 -9.27 -1.87 13.66
C LEU A 261 -9.63 -2.94 14.70
N LYS A 262 -10.41 -2.59 15.73
CA LYS A 262 -10.96 -3.56 16.68
C LYS A 262 -11.82 -4.61 15.96
N ILE A 263 -12.70 -4.19 15.05
CA ILE A 263 -13.54 -5.11 14.25
C ILE A 263 -12.66 -6.08 13.44
N LEU A 264 -11.64 -5.57 12.76
CA LEU A 264 -10.71 -6.42 12.01
C LEU A 264 -9.91 -7.33 12.94
N GLY A 265 -9.41 -6.81 14.06
CA GLY A 265 -8.68 -7.57 15.06
C GLY A 265 -9.48 -8.75 15.64
N GLU A 266 -10.78 -8.60 15.80
CA GLU A 266 -11.67 -9.65 16.32
C GLU A 266 -12.13 -10.65 15.24
N LYS A 267 -12.34 -10.20 13.99
CA LYS A 267 -13.03 -10.98 12.96
C LYS A 267 -12.14 -11.48 11.82
N ALA A 268 -11.04 -10.79 11.51
CA ALA A 268 -10.25 -11.14 10.34
C ALA A 268 -9.53 -12.50 10.50
N PRO A 269 -9.64 -13.41 9.51
CA PRO A 269 -8.89 -14.66 9.49
C PRO A 269 -7.43 -14.48 9.06
N PHE A 270 -7.01 -13.26 8.73
CA PHE A 270 -5.70 -12.85 8.26
C PHE A 270 -4.94 -12.04 9.31
N ALA A 271 -3.66 -11.77 9.09
CA ALA A 271 -2.96 -10.72 9.84
C ALA A 271 -3.68 -9.37 9.65
N VAL A 272 -3.53 -8.46 10.60
CA VAL A 272 -4.16 -7.13 10.54
C VAL A 272 -3.09 -6.06 10.49
N SER A 273 -3.26 -5.09 9.58
CA SER A 273 -2.36 -3.96 9.39
C SER A 273 -3.06 -2.61 9.64
N ALA A 274 -2.28 -1.62 10.07
CA ALA A 274 -2.75 -0.25 10.23
C ALA A 274 -1.66 0.75 9.82
N HIS A 275 -2.02 1.66 8.90
CA HIS A 275 -1.16 2.75 8.44
C HIS A 275 -1.91 4.09 8.54
N PRO A 276 -2.11 4.65 9.76
CA PRO A 276 -2.83 5.90 9.94
C PRO A 276 -2.03 7.10 9.42
N ASN A 277 -2.74 8.19 9.19
CA ASN A 277 -2.11 9.49 8.99
C ASN A 277 -1.51 9.99 10.31
N ALA A 278 -0.58 10.95 10.22
CA ALA A 278 -0.08 11.69 11.39
C ALA A 278 -1.15 12.69 11.89
N GLY A 279 -2.26 12.17 12.41
CA GLY A 279 -3.44 12.93 12.78
C GLY A 279 -4.37 13.25 11.60
N LEU A 280 -5.15 14.32 11.76
CA LEU A 280 -5.98 14.88 10.68
C LEU A 280 -5.29 16.11 10.08
N PRO A 281 -5.50 16.41 8.80
CA PRO A 281 -4.95 17.62 8.20
C PRO A 281 -5.55 18.86 8.87
N ASN A 282 -4.70 19.86 9.15
CA ASN A 282 -5.11 21.18 9.64
C ASN A 282 -5.74 22.01 8.52
N GLU A 283 -6.12 23.26 8.82
CA GLU A 283 -6.76 24.18 7.85
C GLU A 283 -5.87 24.51 6.62
N PHE A 284 -4.57 24.27 6.70
CA PHE A 284 -3.61 24.42 5.61
C PHE A 284 -3.32 23.12 4.87
N GLY A 285 -3.93 21.99 5.30
CA GLY A 285 -3.70 20.66 4.73
C GLY A 285 -2.42 19.97 5.25
N GLU A 286 -1.80 20.52 6.30
CA GLU A 286 -0.60 19.97 6.93
C GLU A 286 -0.97 19.03 8.07
N TYR A 287 -0.03 18.16 8.44
CA TYR A 287 -0.19 17.16 9.49
C TYR A 287 0.71 17.52 10.67
N ASP A 288 0.11 17.73 11.85
CA ASP A 288 0.78 18.30 13.01
C ASP A 288 1.01 17.29 14.15
N GLN A 289 0.51 16.05 14.03
CA GLN A 289 0.69 15.04 15.08
C GLN A 289 2.16 14.64 15.17
N THR A 290 2.70 14.66 16.39
CA THR A 290 4.11 14.30 16.64
C THR A 290 4.33 12.78 16.58
N PRO A 291 5.58 12.32 16.35
CA PRO A 291 5.95 10.91 16.43
C PRO A 291 5.53 10.23 17.74
N GLU A 292 5.72 10.91 18.87
CA GLU A 292 5.40 10.41 20.21
C GLU A 292 3.88 10.25 20.40
N GLU A 293 3.08 11.22 19.96
CA GLU A 293 1.62 11.16 20.02
C GLU A 293 1.08 10.00 19.17
N MET A 294 1.54 9.89 17.93
CA MET A 294 1.15 8.79 17.04
C MET A 294 1.54 7.42 17.61
N ALA A 295 2.76 7.28 18.12
CA ALA A 295 3.24 6.05 18.72
C ALA A 295 2.44 5.67 20.00
N ALA A 296 2.04 6.65 20.81
CA ALA A 296 1.19 6.41 21.97
C ALA A 296 -0.18 5.84 21.56
N GLU A 297 -0.85 6.46 20.58
CA GLU A 297 -2.15 5.99 20.08
C GLU A 297 -2.05 4.58 19.46
N VAL A 298 -1.02 4.32 18.65
CA VAL A 298 -0.80 2.99 18.02
C VAL A 298 -0.43 1.94 19.06
N SER A 299 0.28 2.31 20.13
CA SER A 299 0.60 1.39 21.23
C SER A 299 -0.64 0.81 21.90
N GLU A 300 -1.74 1.59 22.00
CA GLU A 300 -3.02 1.06 22.52
C GLU A 300 -3.56 -0.10 21.65
N PHE A 301 -3.36 -0.07 20.33
CA PHE A 301 -3.82 -1.15 19.43
C PHE A 301 -2.94 -2.38 19.56
N LEU A 302 -1.64 -2.15 19.72
CA LEU A 302 -0.66 -3.21 19.94
C LEU A 302 -0.89 -3.94 21.27
N GLU A 303 -1.11 -3.17 22.35
CA GLU A 303 -1.43 -3.72 23.68
C GLU A 303 -2.76 -4.49 23.69
N ALA A 304 -3.76 -4.01 22.92
CA ALA A 304 -5.02 -4.69 22.74
C ALA A 304 -4.92 -5.96 21.86
N GLY A 305 -3.76 -6.22 21.24
CA GLY A 305 -3.54 -7.39 20.38
C GLY A 305 -4.31 -7.34 19.06
N PHE A 306 -4.53 -6.15 18.48
CA PHE A 306 -5.27 -6.02 17.24
C PHE A 306 -4.41 -6.17 15.99
N LEU A 307 -3.08 -5.91 16.08
CA LEU A 307 -2.23 -5.69 14.92
C LEU A 307 -1.08 -6.70 14.78
N ASN A 308 -0.69 -6.90 13.53
CA ASN A 308 0.51 -7.65 13.11
C ASN A 308 1.49 -6.76 12.34
N ILE A 309 0.98 -5.72 11.67
CA ILE A 309 1.78 -4.78 10.87
C ILE A 309 1.33 -3.37 11.23
N VAL A 310 2.29 -2.49 11.48
CA VAL A 310 2.06 -1.06 11.71
C VAL A 310 2.93 -0.24 10.77
N GLY A 311 2.43 0.91 10.35
CA GLY A 311 3.18 1.84 9.50
C GLY A 311 2.53 3.21 9.53
N GLY A 312 2.89 4.07 8.60
CA GLY A 312 2.35 5.40 8.48
C GLY A 312 1.81 5.71 7.08
N CYS A 313 0.89 6.67 7.00
CA CYS A 313 0.40 7.24 5.75
C CYS A 313 0.65 8.75 5.77
N CYS A 314 -0.23 9.58 5.21
CA CYS A 314 -0.02 11.02 5.04
C CYS A 314 0.51 11.72 6.30
N GLY A 315 1.48 12.60 6.12
CA GLY A 315 2.13 13.38 7.19
C GLY A 315 3.22 12.63 7.95
N THR A 316 3.34 11.30 7.81
CA THR A 316 4.37 10.55 8.53
C THR A 316 5.75 10.70 7.90
N THR A 317 6.78 10.64 8.75
CA THR A 317 8.18 10.86 8.44
C THR A 317 9.02 9.72 9.03
N PRO A 318 10.33 9.64 8.74
CA PRO A 318 11.21 8.67 9.37
C PRO A 318 11.14 8.67 10.90
N ASP A 319 11.00 9.85 11.53
CA ASP A 319 10.87 9.94 13.00
C ASP A 319 9.60 9.25 13.52
N HIS A 320 8.48 9.39 12.80
CA HIS A 320 7.24 8.66 13.13
C HIS A 320 7.45 7.14 13.01
N ILE A 321 8.09 6.70 11.94
CA ILE A 321 8.35 5.26 11.73
C ILE A 321 9.31 4.72 12.77
N GLN A 322 10.31 5.50 13.20
CA GLN A 322 11.21 5.12 14.29
C GLN A 322 10.44 4.94 15.61
N ALA A 323 9.55 5.87 15.94
CA ALA A 323 8.73 5.78 17.15
C ALA A 323 7.78 4.55 17.10
N LEU A 324 7.18 4.28 15.95
CA LEU A 324 6.37 3.07 15.73
C LEU A 324 7.20 1.78 15.82
N ALA A 325 8.42 1.77 15.29
CA ALA A 325 9.33 0.62 15.38
C ALA A 325 9.71 0.31 16.84
N GLU A 326 9.96 1.34 17.64
CA GLU A 326 10.22 1.17 19.08
C GLU A 326 8.99 0.66 19.87
N ALA A 327 7.79 1.08 19.48
CA ALA A 327 6.54 0.55 20.05
C ALA A 327 6.33 -0.92 19.65
N ALA A 328 6.53 -1.24 18.38
CA ALA A 328 6.37 -2.59 17.84
C ALA A 328 7.30 -3.61 18.49
N LYS A 329 8.55 -3.24 18.82
CA LYS A 329 9.52 -4.10 19.53
C LYS A 329 9.02 -4.56 20.90
N LYS A 330 8.19 -3.77 21.58
CA LYS A 330 7.65 -4.06 22.91
C LYS A 330 6.37 -4.87 22.86
N ALA A 331 5.74 -4.96 21.71
CA ALA A 331 4.43 -5.58 21.53
C ALA A 331 4.52 -7.05 21.08
N LYS A 332 3.46 -7.78 21.38
CA LYS A 332 3.25 -9.12 20.80
C LYS A 332 2.33 -8.99 19.58
N PRO A 333 2.61 -9.74 18.51
CA PRO A 333 1.71 -9.74 17.37
C PRO A 333 0.36 -10.36 17.73
N ARG A 334 -0.69 -9.93 17.02
CA ARG A 334 -2.00 -10.56 17.10
C ARG A 334 -1.88 -12.06 16.77
N THR A 335 -2.57 -12.89 17.54
CA THR A 335 -2.61 -14.35 17.34
C THR A 335 -3.99 -14.79 16.81
N GLY A 336 -4.11 -16.06 16.42
CA GLY A 336 -5.40 -16.64 16.01
C GLY A 336 -5.76 -16.43 14.53
N PHE A 337 -4.86 -15.88 13.72
CA PHE A 337 -5.01 -15.89 12.26
C PHE A 337 -4.30 -17.12 11.68
N VAL A 338 -4.92 -17.72 10.68
CA VAL A 338 -4.32 -18.80 9.89
C VAL A 338 -3.72 -18.16 8.65
N ALA A 339 -2.40 -18.13 8.55
CA ALA A 339 -1.75 -17.83 7.27
C ALA A 339 -2.13 -18.96 6.30
N ARG A 340 -3.27 -18.83 5.62
CA ARG A 340 -3.76 -19.86 4.71
C ARG A 340 -2.79 -20.02 3.55
N THR A 341 -2.21 -21.19 3.45
CA THR A 341 -1.40 -21.66 2.32
C THR A 341 -2.23 -22.47 1.32
N GLU A 342 -3.53 -22.62 1.54
CA GLU A 342 -4.40 -23.44 0.69
C GLU A 342 -5.55 -22.60 0.12
N VAL A 343 -5.58 -22.51 -1.20
CA VAL A 343 -6.73 -22.08 -1.98
C VAL A 343 -7.90 -22.99 -1.60
N ILE A 344 -8.99 -22.44 -1.10
CA ILE A 344 -10.26 -23.16 -1.03
C ILE A 344 -10.62 -23.43 -2.48
N ASN A 345 -10.45 -24.68 -2.91
CA ASN A 345 -10.91 -25.14 -4.22
C ASN A 345 -12.42 -24.94 -4.30
N ALA A 346 -12.85 -23.81 -4.82
CA ALA A 346 -14.24 -23.52 -5.18
C ALA A 346 -14.68 -24.29 -6.44
N LYS A 347 -14.22 -25.53 -6.58
CA LYS A 347 -14.64 -26.49 -7.62
C LYS A 347 -15.55 -27.56 -7.03
N THR A 348 -16.57 -27.14 -6.29
CA THR A 348 -17.68 -28.03 -5.96
C THR A 348 -18.93 -27.18 -5.70
N TYR A 349 -19.52 -26.68 -6.76
CA TYR A 349 -20.97 -26.45 -6.89
C TYR A 349 -21.33 -26.42 -8.38
#